data_32f88bd0bbfe4e84103123ff6e108cfd
#
_entry.id   32f88bd0bbfe4e84103123ff6e108cfd
#
_cell.length_a   1.000
_cell.length_b   1.000
_cell.length_c   1.000
_cell.angle_alpha   90.00
_cell.angle_beta   90.00
_cell.angle_gamma   90.00
#
_symmetry.space_group_name_H-M   'P 1'
#
loop_
_entity.id
_entity.type
_entity.pdbx_description
1 polymer ?
#
loop_
_entity_poly.entity_id
_entity_poly.type
_entity_poly.pdbx_seq_one_letter_code
_entity_poly.pdbx_strand_id
1 'polypeptide(L)'
;PSECPVIVIDEAHNLEDKVRSSLTHEYTKASIEGSALAASDAAVKEGTSIDSLYHAMRGYLGKLYNILNTDVEKQANRNDDYVETGRFFFDPVQPVIEEIERISTILHKLNDAIQIHMRSKVSDQQEMAVDNFNEIVDSFSSLTDIDANIVWLERTGSRSSSLKMCICPRNLPEQIYDLFFDARHIAILTSATLAGQHKGTCAEMYKYLATNIGYPTDSKQNRISGTM
;
A
#
# COMPACT_ATOMS: atom_id res chain seq x y z
N PRO A 1 -14.60 -15.68 -5.22
CA PRO A 1 -14.76 -15.73 -3.78
C PRO A 1 -15.82 -16.75 -3.46
N SER A 2 -15.39 -17.76 -2.71
CA SER A 2 -16.23 -18.86 -2.26
C SER A 2 -17.42 -18.31 -1.50
N GLU A 3 -18.58 -18.88 -1.75
CA GLU A 3 -19.82 -18.71 -1.00
C GLU A 3 -19.66 -19.27 0.43
N CYS A 4 -18.69 -18.76 1.18
CA CYS A 4 -18.56 -19.13 2.59
C CYS A 4 -19.42 -18.16 3.41
N PRO A 5 -20.56 -18.59 3.93
CA PRO A 5 -21.49 -17.71 4.65
C PRO A 5 -20.95 -17.29 6.03
N VAL A 6 -19.90 -17.94 6.52
CA VAL A 6 -19.33 -17.68 7.84
C VAL A 6 -17.82 -17.53 7.74
N ILE A 7 -17.30 -16.43 8.24
CA ILE A 7 -15.86 -16.16 8.39
C ILE A 7 -15.54 -16.17 9.88
N VAL A 8 -14.58 -16.98 10.31
CA VAL A 8 -14.07 -16.98 11.67
C VAL A 8 -12.67 -16.34 11.67
N ILE A 9 -12.51 -15.26 12.40
CA ILE A 9 -11.23 -14.55 12.54
C ILE A 9 -10.73 -14.76 13.95
N ASP A 10 -9.74 -15.62 14.08
CA ASP A 10 -9.06 -15.84 15.35
C ASP A 10 -7.94 -14.81 15.56
N GLU A 11 -7.63 -14.53 16.84
CA GLU A 11 -6.71 -13.46 17.24
C GLU A 11 -7.05 -12.09 16.60
N ALA A 12 -8.34 -11.80 16.60
CA ALA A 12 -8.92 -10.62 15.91
C ALA A 12 -8.37 -9.27 16.43
N HIS A 13 -7.67 -9.24 17.57
CA HIS A 13 -6.94 -8.08 18.03
C HIS A 13 -5.82 -7.63 17.07
N ASN A 14 -5.35 -8.55 16.21
CA ASN A 14 -4.34 -8.27 15.19
C ASN A 14 -4.96 -7.92 13.82
N LEU A 15 -6.29 -7.93 13.68
CA LEU A 15 -6.95 -7.77 12.38
C LEU A 15 -6.57 -6.45 11.70
N GLU A 16 -6.64 -5.35 12.44
CA GLU A 16 -6.28 -4.01 11.93
C GLU A 16 -4.85 -3.99 11.40
N ASP A 17 -3.89 -4.49 12.18
CA ASP A 17 -2.46 -4.49 11.79
C ASP A 17 -2.20 -5.39 10.59
N LYS A 18 -2.87 -6.53 10.49
CA LYS A 18 -2.75 -7.45 9.36
C LYS A 18 -3.32 -6.85 8.07
N VAL A 19 -4.51 -6.25 8.14
CA VAL A 19 -5.12 -5.59 6.98
C VAL A 19 -4.31 -4.37 6.59
N ARG A 20 -3.88 -3.54 7.54
CA ARG A 20 -2.98 -2.41 7.28
C ARG A 20 -1.72 -2.86 6.56
N SER A 21 -1.07 -3.90 7.06
CA SER A 21 0.14 -4.46 6.44
C SER A 21 -0.11 -4.97 5.03
N SER A 22 -1.27 -5.59 4.79
CA SER A 22 -1.67 -6.10 3.47
C SER A 22 -2.02 -5.00 2.48
N LEU A 23 -2.58 -3.87 2.96
CA LEU A 23 -2.95 -2.72 2.13
C LEU A 23 -1.83 -1.68 2.01
N THR A 24 -0.70 -1.88 2.68
CA THR A 24 0.46 -1.01 2.56
C THR A 24 1.29 -1.41 1.35
N HIS A 25 1.40 -0.50 0.38
CA HIS A 25 2.33 -0.65 -0.73
C HIS A 25 3.66 0.03 -0.39
N GLU A 26 4.75 -0.64 -0.75
CA GLU A 26 6.12 -0.16 -0.51
C GLU A 26 6.87 -0.04 -1.83
N TYR A 27 7.39 1.13 -2.12
CA TYR A 27 8.13 1.42 -3.34
C TYR A 27 9.56 1.81 -3.04
N THR A 28 10.49 1.00 -3.53
CA THR A 28 11.88 1.41 -3.72
C THR A 28 12.11 1.75 -5.18
N LYS A 29 13.13 2.56 -5.47
CA LYS A 29 13.56 2.77 -6.86
C LYS A 29 13.80 1.44 -7.58
N ALA A 30 14.49 0.51 -6.92
CA ALA A 30 14.84 -0.79 -7.50
C ALA A 30 13.61 -1.69 -7.73
N SER A 31 12.59 -1.65 -6.84
CA SER A 31 11.38 -2.47 -7.02
C SER A 31 10.57 -2.01 -8.23
N ILE A 32 10.41 -0.69 -8.41
CA ILE A 32 9.69 -0.14 -9.57
C ILE A 32 10.46 -0.44 -10.88
N GLU A 33 11.78 -0.19 -10.91
CA GLU A 33 12.60 -0.50 -12.08
C GLU A 33 12.58 -1.99 -12.43
N GLY A 34 12.68 -2.86 -11.42
CA GLY A 34 12.67 -4.31 -11.59
C GLY A 34 11.33 -4.83 -12.11
N SER A 35 10.21 -4.36 -11.55
CA SER A 35 8.87 -4.75 -11.99
C SER A 35 8.60 -4.29 -13.43
N ALA A 36 8.93 -3.04 -13.76
CA ALA A 36 8.78 -2.53 -15.13
C ALA A 36 9.63 -3.30 -16.15
N LEU A 37 10.86 -3.70 -15.78
CA LEU A 37 11.72 -4.50 -16.62
C LEU A 37 11.14 -5.89 -16.87
N ALA A 38 10.71 -6.57 -15.79
CA ALA A 38 10.13 -7.90 -15.86
C ALA A 38 8.84 -7.92 -16.71
N ALA A 39 7.96 -6.93 -16.54
CA ALA A 39 6.76 -6.78 -17.36
C ALA A 39 7.10 -6.51 -18.83
N SER A 40 8.12 -5.69 -19.10
CA SER A 40 8.57 -5.39 -20.47
C SER A 40 9.06 -6.63 -21.23
N ASP A 41 9.49 -7.68 -20.53
CA ASP A 41 9.94 -8.93 -21.17
C ASP A 41 8.77 -9.78 -21.71
N ALA A 42 7.52 -9.46 -21.34
CA ALA A 42 6.32 -10.07 -21.92
C ALA A 42 5.96 -9.48 -23.30
N ALA A 43 6.54 -8.34 -23.68
CA ALA A 43 6.22 -7.61 -24.91
C ALA A 43 7.30 -7.73 -25.99
N VAL A 44 6.93 -7.40 -27.23
CA VAL A 44 7.87 -7.20 -28.35
C VAL A 44 8.41 -5.78 -28.24
N LYS A 45 9.71 -5.61 -28.03
CA LYS A 45 10.35 -4.30 -27.82
C LYS A 45 10.77 -3.61 -29.13
N GLU A 46 11.10 -4.41 -30.16
CA GLU A 46 11.60 -3.89 -31.43
C GLU A 46 10.56 -3.03 -32.16
N GLY A 47 10.94 -1.80 -32.51
CA GLY A 47 10.06 -0.85 -33.17
C GLY A 47 9.01 -0.20 -32.28
N THR A 48 9.10 -0.38 -30.94
CA THR A 48 8.17 0.18 -29.95
C THR A 48 8.81 1.26 -29.10
N SER A 49 8.00 1.95 -28.30
CA SER A 49 8.47 2.98 -27.35
C SER A 49 8.88 2.40 -25.98
N ILE A 50 8.80 1.09 -25.75
CA ILE A 50 8.99 0.45 -24.44
C ILE A 50 10.35 0.81 -23.83
N ASP A 51 11.44 0.61 -24.55
CA ASP A 51 12.78 0.88 -24.02
C ASP A 51 12.99 2.37 -23.73
N SER A 52 12.49 3.27 -24.60
CA SER A 52 12.60 4.72 -24.37
C SER A 52 11.79 5.19 -23.15
N LEU A 53 10.57 4.64 -22.95
CA LEU A 53 9.73 4.92 -21.77
C LEU A 53 10.36 4.38 -20.49
N TYR A 54 10.92 3.15 -20.54
CA TYR A 54 11.64 2.58 -19.41
C TYR A 54 12.84 3.44 -18.99
N HIS A 55 13.66 3.91 -19.94
CA HIS A 55 14.78 4.79 -19.64
C HIS A 55 14.36 6.15 -19.10
N ALA A 56 13.27 6.72 -19.62
CA ALA A 56 12.71 7.97 -19.12
C ALA A 56 12.22 7.81 -17.67
N MET A 57 11.46 6.75 -17.38
CA MET A 57 11.01 6.40 -16.03
C MET A 57 12.18 6.33 -15.04
N ARG A 58 13.24 5.58 -15.38
CA ARG A 58 14.45 5.48 -14.53
C ARG A 58 15.09 6.83 -14.23
N GLY A 59 15.11 7.73 -15.21
CA GLY A 59 15.67 9.08 -15.06
C GLY A 59 14.86 9.90 -14.05
N TYR A 60 13.53 9.89 -14.15
CA TYR A 60 12.66 10.62 -13.22
C TYR A 60 12.61 9.97 -11.83
N LEU A 61 12.60 8.64 -11.73
CA LEU A 61 12.76 7.95 -10.44
C LEU A 61 14.06 8.33 -9.74
N GLY A 62 15.17 8.43 -10.50
CA GLY A 62 16.44 8.89 -9.95
C GLY A 62 16.34 10.29 -9.35
N LYS A 63 15.67 11.22 -10.02
CA LYS A 63 15.46 12.59 -9.51
C LYS A 63 14.59 12.60 -8.25
N LEU A 64 13.44 11.91 -8.29
CA LEU A 64 12.53 11.81 -7.14
C LEU A 64 13.26 11.28 -5.90
N TYR A 65 13.93 10.13 -6.01
CA TYR A 65 14.62 9.53 -4.88
C TYR A 65 15.79 10.37 -4.38
N ASN A 66 16.45 11.16 -5.22
CA ASN A 66 17.46 12.13 -4.77
C ASN A 66 16.84 13.27 -3.94
N ILE A 67 15.66 13.79 -4.33
CA ILE A 67 14.94 14.80 -3.56
C ILE A 67 14.55 14.22 -2.20
N LEU A 68 13.91 13.04 -2.19
CA LEU A 68 13.44 12.37 -0.98
C LEU A 68 14.61 12.02 -0.03
N ASN A 69 15.74 11.52 -0.53
CA ASN A 69 16.92 11.26 0.28
C ASN A 69 17.47 12.54 0.91
N THR A 70 17.49 13.64 0.16
CA THR A 70 17.96 14.93 0.68
C THR A 70 17.06 15.42 1.82
N ASP A 71 15.75 15.21 1.70
CA ASP A 71 14.79 15.57 2.75
C ASP A 71 14.91 14.67 3.98
N VAL A 72 15.03 13.38 3.79
CA VAL A 72 15.28 12.40 4.88
C VAL A 72 16.58 12.75 5.64
N GLU A 73 17.66 13.13 4.94
CA GLU A 73 18.89 13.56 5.60
C GLU A 73 18.69 14.82 6.45
N LYS A 74 17.90 15.79 5.98
CA LYS A 74 17.55 16.98 6.77
C LYS A 74 16.75 16.61 8.01
N GLN A 75 15.80 15.68 7.89
CA GLN A 75 14.99 15.22 9.02
C GLN A 75 15.83 14.43 10.02
N ALA A 76 16.72 13.54 9.53
CA ALA A 76 17.62 12.72 10.35
C ALA A 76 18.57 13.55 11.21
N ASN A 77 18.96 14.76 10.75
CA ASN A 77 19.92 15.65 11.43
C ASN A 77 19.25 16.71 12.33
N ARG A 78 17.92 16.67 12.53
CA ARG A 78 17.20 17.78 13.22
C ARG A 78 17.43 17.89 14.73
N ASN A 79 17.94 16.86 15.42
CA ASN A 79 17.91 16.76 16.89
C ASN A 79 19.25 16.36 17.51
N ASP A 80 20.38 16.91 17.14
CA ASP A 80 21.71 16.55 17.66
C ASP A 80 22.04 15.04 17.69
N ASP A 81 21.02 14.18 17.59
CA ASP A 81 21.11 12.73 17.43
C ASP A 81 20.79 12.35 16.00
N TYR A 82 21.76 11.83 15.27
CA TYR A 82 21.57 11.33 13.91
C TYR A 82 20.78 10.01 13.92
N VAL A 83 19.62 10.03 13.26
CA VAL A 83 18.77 8.83 13.11
C VAL A 83 19.01 8.19 11.73
N GLU A 84 19.79 7.12 11.71
CA GLU A 84 20.17 6.44 10.47
C GLU A 84 19.01 5.67 9.82
N THR A 85 18.18 5.03 10.64
CA THR A 85 17.07 4.16 10.20
C THR A 85 15.76 4.55 10.87
N GLY A 86 14.64 4.34 10.20
CA GLY A 86 13.33 4.62 10.77
C GLY A 86 12.33 5.19 9.76
N ARG A 87 11.24 5.70 10.30
CA ARG A 87 10.17 6.36 9.53
C ARG A 87 10.37 7.86 9.55
N PHE A 88 10.21 8.47 8.38
CA PHE A 88 10.34 9.89 8.15
C PHE A 88 9.05 10.44 7.54
N PHE A 89 8.78 11.71 7.82
CA PHE A 89 7.64 12.40 7.26
C PHE A 89 7.81 12.57 5.74
N PHE A 90 6.75 12.29 4.99
CA PHE A 90 6.68 12.60 3.57
C PHE A 90 6.10 14.01 3.41
N ASP A 91 6.90 14.93 2.87
CA ASP A 91 6.46 16.29 2.58
C ASP A 91 6.06 16.40 1.11
N PRO A 92 4.76 16.56 0.79
CA PRO A 92 4.27 16.66 -0.58
C PRO A 92 4.49 18.06 -1.17
N VAL A 93 5.73 18.56 -1.12
CA VAL A 93 6.09 19.83 -1.74
C VAL A 93 6.01 19.75 -3.27
N GLN A 94 5.76 20.91 -3.91
CA GLN A 94 5.53 20.98 -5.35
C GLN A 94 6.53 20.20 -6.21
N PRO A 95 7.87 20.27 -6.00
CA PRO A 95 8.81 19.49 -6.80
C PRO A 95 8.66 17.98 -6.67
N VAL A 96 8.23 17.48 -5.49
CA VAL A 96 7.97 16.04 -5.25
C VAL A 96 6.71 15.62 -6.00
N ILE A 97 5.63 16.39 -5.87
CA ILE A 97 4.36 16.13 -6.57
C ILE A 97 4.58 16.07 -8.07
N GLU A 98 5.25 17.08 -8.65
CA GLU A 98 5.53 17.13 -10.09
C GLU A 98 6.31 15.90 -10.60
N GLU A 99 7.31 15.44 -9.86
CA GLU A 99 8.07 14.24 -10.26
C GLU A 99 7.22 12.98 -10.13
N ILE A 100 6.37 12.85 -9.10
CA ILE A 100 5.43 11.72 -8.97
C ILE A 100 4.44 11.70 -10.14
N GLU A 101 3.83 12.83 -10.49
CA GLU A 101 2.89 12.94 -11.62
C GLU A 101 3.54 12.59 -12.97
N ARG A 102 4.79 13.05 -13.18
CA ARG A 102 5.56 12.71 -14.38
C ARG A 102 5.86 11.22 -14.46
N ILE A 103 6.28 10.62 -13.34
CA ILE A 103 6.55 9.19 -13.26
C ILE A 103 5.26 8.41 -13.48
N SER A 104 4.17 8.77 -12.83
CA SER A 104 2.85 8.14 -13.02
C SER A 104 2.44 8.17 -14.50
N THR A 105 2.56 9.32 -15.16
CA THR A 105 2.26 9.46 -16.59
C THR A 105 3.11 8.51 -17.45
N ILE A 106 4.38 8.35 -17.13
CA ILE A 106 5.29 7.47 -17.87
C ILE A 106 4.99 6.00 -17.58
N LEU A 107 4.67 5.66 -16.32
CA LEU A 107 4.28 4.31 -15.93
C LEU A 107 3.03 3.86 -16.69
N HIS A 108 1.99 4.70 -16.77
CA HIS A 108 0.80 4.40 -17.58
C HIS A 108 1.14 4.19 -19.06
N LYS A 109 1.92 5.09 -19.67
CA LYS A 109 2.33 4.95 -21.07
C LYS A 109 3.16 3.69 -21.32
N LEU A 110 4.04 3.33 -20.40
CA LEU A 110 4.84 2.11 -20.48
C LEU A 110 3.96 0.88 -20.36
N ASN A 111 3.02 0.89 -19.43
CA ASN A 111 2.06 -0.20 -19.26
C ASN A 111 1.19 -0.38 -20.51
N ASP A 112 0.62 0.70 -21.05
CA ASP A 112 -0.15 0.67 -22.31
C ASP A 112 0.68 0.10 -23.46
N ALA A 113 1.94 0.53 -23.59
CA ALA A 113 2.83 0.00 -24.63
C ALA A 113 3.12 -1.49 -24.45
N ILE A 114 3.30 -1.97 -23.22
CA ILE A 114 3.46 -3.40 -22.91
C ILE A 114 2.21 -4.18 -23.30
N GLN A 115 1.02 -3.71 -22.91
CA GLN A 115 -0.25 -4.37 -23.22
C GLN A 115 -0.51 -4.45 -24.73
N ILE A 116 -0.28 -3.35 -25.45
CA ILE A 116 -0.49 -3.29 -26.92
C ILE A 116 0.46 -4.24 -27.67
N HIS A 117 1.69 -4.37 -27.19
CA HIS A 117 2.74 -5.15 -27.84
C HIS A 117 3.02 -6.50 -27.15
N MET A 118 2.09 -6.95 -26.29
CA MET A 118 2.22 -8.25 -25.61
C MET A 118 2.35 -9.38 -26.64
N ARG A 119 3.22 -10.33 -26.36
CA ARG A 119 3.43 -11.51 -27.21
C ARG A 119 2.18 -12.40 -27.19
N SER A 120 1.88 -13.05 -28.29
CA SER A 120 0.74 -13.96 -28.41
C SER A 120 0.84 -15.21 -27.50
N LYS A 121 2.03 -15.51 -27.02
CA LYS A 121 2.30 -16.57 -26.04
C LYS A 121 3.25 -16.01 -24.99
N VAL A 122 2.74 -15.85 -23.80
CA VAL A 122 3.49 -15.47 -22.58
C VAL A 122 3.44 -16.64 -21.59
N SER A 123 4.43 -16.74 -20.75
CA SER A 123 4.42 -17.71 -19.64
C SER A 123 3.64 -17.14 -18.46
N ASP A 124 3.14 -18.01 -17.57
CA ASP A 124 2.46 -17.62 -16.33
C ASP A 124 3.30 -16.63 -15.52
N GLN A 125 4.62 -16.79 -15.51
CA GLN A 125 5.54 -15.88 -14.83
C GLN A 125 5.55 -14.47 -15.46
N GLN A 126 5.44 -14.40 -16.80
CA GLN A 126 5.36 -13.12 -17.50
C GLN A 126 4.00 -12.44 -17.28
N GLU A 127 2.91 -13.21 -17.25
CA GLU A 127 1.59 -12.69 -16.89
C GLU A 127 1.60 -12.11 -15.48
N MET A 128 2.10 -12.85 -14.48
CA MET A 128 2.26 -12.35 -13.11
C MET A 128 3.13 -11.09 -13.04
N ALA A 129 4.17 -10.97 -13.85
CA ALA A 129 5.03 -9.79 -13.88
C ALA A 129 4.27 -8.56 -14.43
N VAL A 130 3.42 -8.76 -15.43
CA VAL A 130 2.55 -7.69 -15.97
C VAL A 130 1.51 -7.29 -14.95
N ASP A 131 0.87 -8.24 -14.26
CA ASP A 131 -0.14 -7.95 -13.23
C ASP A 131 0.48 -7.20 -12.06
N ASN A 132 1.64 -7.62 -11.56
CA ASN A 132 2.37 -6.91 -10.51
C ASN A 132 2.78 -5.48 -10.94
N PHE A 133 3.10 -5.28 -12.22
CA PHE A 133 3.40 -3.95 -12.73
C PHE A 133 2.14 -3.09 -12.84
N ASN A 134 1.00 -3.65 -13.25
CA ASN A 134 -0.29 -2.97 -13.24
C ASN A 134 -0.64 -2.45 -11.83
N GLU A 135 -0.48 -3.27 -10.79
CA GLU A 135 -0.71 -2.86 -9.40
C GLU A 135 0.18 -1.67 -8.99
N ILE A 136 1.46 -1.67 -9.42
CA ILE A 136 2.36 -0.53 -9.16
C ILE A 136 1.86 0.73 -9.91
N VAL A 137 1.46 0.61 -11.16
CA VAL A 137 0.95 1.74 -11.96
C VAL A 137 -0.26 2.38 -11.32
N ASP A 138 -1.22 1.56 -10.88
CA ASP A 138 -2.48 2.01 -10.28
C ASP A 138 -2.24 2.67 -8.92
N SER A 139 -1.45 2.02 -8.06
CA SER A 139 -1.24 2.49 -6.69
C SER A 139 -0.21 3.63 -6.59
N PHE A 140 0.76 3.73 -7.51
CA PHE A 140 1.75 4.80 -7.51
C PHE A 140 1.12 6.19 -7.74
N SER A 141 0.08 6.28 -8.55
CA SER A 141 -0.64 7.53 -8.78
C SER A 141 -1.32 8.08 -7.53
N SER A 142 -1.66 7.21 -6.57
CA SER A 142 -2.30 7.57 -5.31
C SER A 142 -1.35 8.23 -4.30
N LEU A 143 -0.04 8.28 -4.55
CA LEU A 143 0.96 8.91 -3.66
C LEU A 143 0.74 10.42 -3.47
N THR A 144 0.07 11.08 -4.40
CA THR A 144 -0.26 12.52 -4.30
C THR A 144 -1.59 12.79 -3.63
N ASP A 145 -2.45 11.77 -3.47
CA ASP A 145 -3.74 11.88 -2.78
C ASP A 145 -3.56 11.68 -1.27
N ILE A 146 -3.05 12.71 -0.61
CA ILE A 146 -2.81 12.72 0.85
C ILE A 146 -4.10 12.80 1.69
N ASP A 147 -5.22 13.11 1.08
CA ASP A 147 -6.52 13.13 1.77
C ASP A 147 -7.07 11.71 1.91
N ALA A 148 -6.91 10.88 0.90
CA ALA A 148 -7.32 9.48 0.92
C ALA A 148 -6.26 8.56 1.54
N ASN A 149 -4.97 8.95 1.54
CA ASN A 149 -3.87 8.09 1.92
C ASN A 149 -2.95 8.68 3.00
N ILE A 150 -2.30 7.79 3.73
CA ILE A 150 -1.15 8.12 4.58
C ILE A 150 0.09 7.71 3.82
N VAL A 151 0.98 8.67 3.55
CA VAL A 151 2.26 8.43 2.88
C VAL A 151 3.40 8.75 3.85
N TRP A 152 4.39 7.88 3.92
CA TRP A 152 5.60 8.10 4.72
C TRP A 152 6.82 7.53 4.01
N LEU A 153 7.98 7.95 4.47
CA LEU A 153 9.27 7.43 4.02
C LEU A 153 9.84 6.49 5.08
N GLU A 154 10.44 5.39 4.65
CA GLU A 154 11.12 4.47 5.54
C GLU A 154 12.53 4.18 5.04
N ARG A 155 13.52 4.32 5.93
CA ARG A 155 14.90 4.01 5.63
C ARG A 155 15.41 2.89 6.53
N THR A 156 15.95 1.83 5.92
CA THR A 156 16.43 0.63 6.62
C THR A 156 17.95 0.55 6.72
N GLY A 157 18.68 1.54 6.22
CA GLY A 157 20.14 1.61 6.27
C GLY A 157 20.67 2.93 5.72
N SER A 158 21.98 3.15 5.83
CA SER A 158 22.66 4.38 5.45
C SER A 158 22.76 4.66 3.94
N ARG A 159 22.36 3.70 3.11
CA ARG A 159 22.42 3.84 1.64
C ARG A 159 21.13 4.45 1.08
N SER A 160 21.26 5.33 0.10
CA SER A 160 20.11 5.90 -0.61
C SER A 160 19.19 4.85 -1.26
N SER A 161 19.73 3.67 -1.59
CA SER A 161 18.97 2.53 -2.11
C SER A 161 18.07 1.83 -1.08
N SER A 162 18.22 2.17 0.20
CA SER A 162 17.40 1.63 1.30
C SER A 162 16.16 2.45 1.61
N LEU A 163 15.94 3.56 0.88
CA LEU A 163 14.77 4.39 1.05
C LEU A 163 13.55 3.79 0.34
N LYS A 164 12.45 3.68 1.08
CA LYS A 164 11.14 3.27 0.59
C LYS A 164 10.15 4.42 0.72
N MET A 165 9.26 4.57 -0.24
CA MET A 165 7.99 5.28 -0.07
C MET A 165 6.93 4.26 0.29
N CYS A 166 6.17 4.54 1.34
CA CYS A 166 5.10 3.66 1.82
C CYS A 166 3.78 4.41 1.74
N ILE A 167 2.73 3.74 1.30
CA ILE A 167 1.38 4.29 1.20
C ILE A 167 0.37 3.31 1.78
N CYS A 168 -0.58 3.82 2.57
CA CYS A 168 -1.66 3.06 3.15
C CYS A 168 -2.95 3.90 3.12
N PRO A 169 -4.12 3.32 2.79
CA PRO A 169 -5.39 4.03 2.86
C PRO A 169 -5.69 4.57 4.27
N ARG A 170 -6.26 5.79 4.36
CA ARG A 170 -6.70 6.38 5.66
C ARG A 170 -7.96 5.72 6.20
N ASN A 171 -8.87 5.31 5.31
CA ASN A 171 -10.15 4.72 5.64
C ASN A 171 -10.07 3.22 5.92
N LEU A 172 -9.04 2.80 6.64
CA LEU A 172 -8.81 1.40 6.99
C LEU A 172 -10.04 0.72 7.63
N PRO A 173 -10.80 1.34 8.56
CA PRO A 173 -12.02 0.74 9.09
C PRO A 173 -13.08 0.42 8.02
N GLU A 174 -13.25 1.28 7.02
CA GLU A 174 -14.18 1.06 5.90
C GLU A 174 -13.71 -0.10 5.02
N GLN A 175 -12.42 -0.17 4.72
CA GLN A 175 -11.83 -1.27 3.96
C GLN A 175 -12.01 -2.62 4.69
N ILE A 176 -11.82 -2.65 6.00
CA ILE A 176 -12.04 -3.85 6.81
C ILE A 176 -13.53 -4.22 6.82
N TYR A 177 -14.42 -3.22 6.94
CA TYR A 177 -15.87 -3.45 6.86
C TYR A 177 -16.26 -4.11 5.53
N ASP A 178 -15.81 -3.57 4.41
CA ASP A 178 -16.13 -4.08 3.08
C ASP A 178 -15.59 -5.50 2.86
N LEU A 179 -14.42 -5.81 3.42
CA LEU A 179 -13.79 -7.11 3.30
C LEU A 179 -14.47 -8.20 4.15
N PHE A 180 -14.90 -7.87 5.37
CA PHE A 180 -15.28 -8.89 6.36
C PHE A 180 -16.67 -8.73 6.94
N PHE A 181 -17.26 -7.52 6.95
CA PHE A 181 -18.50 -7.23 7.67
C PHE A 181 -19.65 -6.79 6.77
N ASP A 182 -19.42 -6.67 5.47
CA ASP A 182 -20.51 -6.48 4.50
C ASP A 182 -21.54 -7.59 4.66
N ALA A 183 -22.83 -7.25 4.44
CA ALA A 183 -24.01 -8.08 4.68
C ALA A 183 -24.02 -9.49 4.03
N ARG A 184 -22.98 -9.81 3.25
CA ARG A 184 -22.81 -11.11 2.57
C ARG A 184 -22.26 -12.23 3.46
N HIS A 185 -21.68 -11.87 4.63
CA HIS A 185 -20.98 -12.83 5.50
C HIS A 185 -21.36 -12.64 6.97
N ILE A 186 -21.37 -13.74 7.70
CA ILE A 186 -21.39 -13.71 9.16
C ILE A 186 -19.93 -13.76 9.64
N ALA A 187 -19.43 -12.69 10.23
CA ALA A 187 -18.09 -12.65 10.80
C ALA A 187 -18.12 -12.93 12.31
N ILE A 188 -17.32 -13.91 12.73
CA ILE A 188 -17.12 -14.26 14.13
C ILE A 188 -15.67 -13.88 14.49
N LEU A 189 -15.52 -12.96 15.44
CA LEU A 189 -14.22 -12.54 15.93
C LEU A 189 -13.92 -13.23 17.24
N THR A 190 -12.76 -13.85 17.37
CA THR A 190 -12.28 -14.47 18.62
C THR A 190 -10.89 -13.95 18.96
N SER A 191 -10.64 -13.71 20.25
CA SER A 191 -9.32 -13.41 20.79
C SER A 191 -9.37 -13.34 22.31
N ALA A 192 -8.27 -13.60 22.97
CA ALA A 192 -8.13 -13.45 24.41
C ALA A 192 -8.11 -11.98 24.89
N THR A 193 -7.87 -11.01 24.00
CA THR A 193 -7.59 -9.59 24.33
C THR A 193 -8.41 -8.59 23.52
N LEU A 194 -9.67 -8.90 23.21
CA LEU A 194 -10.53 -7.99 22.41
C LEU A 194 -11.04 -6.80 23.22
N ALA A 195 -11.17 -6.95 24.54
CA ALA A 195 -11.72 -5.90 25.40
C ALA A 195 -10.69 -4.79 25.66
N GLY A 196 -11.01 -3.55 25.25
CA GLY A 196 -10.18 -2.37 25.53
C GLY A 196 -10.25 -1.91 26.99
N GLN A 197 -11.29 -2.32 27.75
CA GLN A 197 -11.47 -2.04 29.18
C GLN A 197 -12.21 -3.21 29.86
N HIS A 198 -11.97 -3.38 31.16
CA HIS A 198 -12.55 -4.49 31.93
C HIS A 198 -13.84 -4.12 32.70
N LYS A 199 -14.37 -2.91 32.52
CA LYS A 199 -15.57 -2.41 33.21
C LYS A 199 -16.49 -1.71 32.22
N GLY A 200 -17.79 -1.91 32.37
CA GLY A 200 -18.81 -1.31 31.53
C GLY A 200 -19.70 -2.34 30.85
N THR A 201 -20.53 -1.89 29.94
CA THR A 201 -21.32 -2.77 29.05
C THR A 201 -20.41 -3.43 28.01
N CYS A 202 -20.84 -4.57 27.43
CA CYS A 202 -20.09 -5.20 26.37
C CYS A 202 -19.77 -4.23 25.20
N ALA A 203 -20.73 -3.37 24.84
CA ALA A 203 -20.53 -2.38 23.80
C ALA A 203 -19.39 -1.38 24.14
N GLU A 204 -19.28 -0.96 25.39
CA GLU A 204 -18.21 -0.05 25.83
C GLU A 204 -16.86 -0.75 25.89
N MET A 205 -16.83 -2.01 26.33
CA MET A 205 -15.58 -2.80 26.42
C MET A 205 -14.94 -3.03 25.06
N TYR A 206 -15.75 -3.25 24.02
CA TYR A 206 -15.26 -3.52 22.67
C TYR A 206 -15.27 -2.32 21.72
N LYS A 207 -15.71 -1.15 22.18
CA LYS A 207 -15.85 0.07 21.35
C LYS A 207 -14.58 0.43 20.59
N TYR A 208 -13.43 0.38 21.26
CA TYR A 208 -12.15 0.72 20.64
C TYR A 208 -11.86 -0.19 19.44
N LEU A 209 -11.90 -1.50 19.64
CA LEU A 209 -11.66 -2.45 18.56
C LEU A 209 -12.69 -2.29 17.45
N ALA A 210 -13.99 -2.25 17.80
CA ALA A 210 -15.06 -2.12 16.83
C ALA A 210 -14.92 -0.88 15.95
N THR A 211 -14.50 0.25 16.51
CA THR A 211 -14.25 1.48 15.75
C THR A 211 -13.10 1.31 14.79
N ASN A 212 -11.98 0.72 15.24
CA ASN A 212 -10.76 0.60 14.42
C ASN A 212 -10.88 -0.40 13.28
N ILE A 213 -11.72 -1.44 13.45
CA ILE A 213 -11.96 -2.44 12.41
C ILE A 213 -13.26 -2.18 11.62
N GLY A 214 -13.93 -1.05 11.84
CA GLY A 214 -15.17 -0.71 11.14
C GLY A 214 -16.36 -1.61 11.50
N TYR A 215 -16.32 -2.34 12.63
CA TYR A 215 -17.42 -3.22 13.02
C TYR A 215 -18.68 -2.40 13.35
N PRO A 216 -19.85 -2.68 12.71
CA PRO A 216 -21.06 -1.91 12.89
C PRO A 216 -21.68 -2.18 14.26
N THR A 217 -21.51 -1.26 15.21
CA THR A 217 -22.04 -1.39 16.58
C THR A 217 -23.53 -1.03 16.71
N ASP A 218 -24.07 -0.27 15.77
CA ASP A 218 -25.40 0.33 15.84
C ASP A 218 -26.49 -0.51 15.14
N SER A 219 -26.14 -1.62 14.48
CA SER A 219 -27.11 -2.45 13.83
C SER A 219 -27.79 -3.40 14.82
N LYS A 220 -29.13 -3.53 14.71
CA LYS A 220 -29.89 -4.50 15.50
C LYS A 220 -29.48 -5.97 15.24
N GLN A 221 -28.71 -6.22 14.19
CA GLN A 221 -28.25 -7.54 13.77
C GLN A 221 -26.89 -7.91 14.40
N ASN A 222 -26.13 -6.93 14.85
CA ASN A 222 -24.81 -7.17 15.40
C ASN A 222 -24.87 -7.23 16.94
N ARG A 223 -24.62 -8.40 17.49
CA ARG A 223 -24.55 -8.63 18.93
C ARG A 223 -23.09 -8.73 19.35
N ILE A 224 -22.63 -7.76 20.10
CA ILE A 224 -21.40 -7.91 20.87
C ILE A 224 -21.76 -8.68 22.14
N SER A 225 -21.36 -9.93 22.24
CA SER A 225 -21.48 -10.73 23.44
C SER A 225 -20.10 -11.14 23.92
N GLY A 226 -19.79 -10.87 25.18
CA GLY A 226 -18.56 -11.35 25.83
C GLY A 226 -18.93 -12.25 26.98
N THR A 227 -18.33 -13.43 27.05
CA THR A 227 -18.21 -14.23 28.27
C THR A 227 -16.80 -14.03 28.81
N MET A 228 -16.70 -13.58 30.05
CA MET A 228 -15.45 -13.64 30.82
C MET A 228 -15.22 -15.03 31.33
#